data_e0960578cd93a96ed838dcf35a93d2f5
#
_entry.id   e0960578cd93a96ed838dcf35a93d2f5
#
_cell.length_a   1.000
_cell.length_b   1.000
_cell.length_c   1.000
_cell.angle_alpha   90.00
_cell.angle_beta   90.00
_cell.angle_gamma   90.00
#
_symmetry.space_group_name_H-M   'P 1'
#
loop_
_entity.id
_entity.type
_entity.pdbx_description
1 polymer ?
#
loop_
_entity_poly.entity_id
_entity_poly.type
_entity_poly.pdbx_seq_one_letter_code
_entity_poly.pdbx_strand_id
1 'polypeptide(L)'
;MFKRNYRKNIGLMAGVEFFAFLGITSFWILFLSQNGMSLWQIGLLESIFHATSVICEIPSGMLADRYSYKTNLYLSRIAGIASSILMLLGQGNFWIYALAMVVSALSYNFDSGTSAAMVYDSAVEAGLKERYLTISSFMSGVAEGTRSLGTVLAGFFVHGQLHLTYYIMIVTSIIVLFLTWMLKEPSVKAQKSERLTMKKIIWTVKEELRRNPSLFSWMILSQIIGTLMCMFYFYYQNQLPDLEGWQISIVMLIGSVLNIWAVYLASKIGKRYSALKLFPILVLLTGGTYLLSYFGTPLIYILIYWLSNALYALFQPIFDNDLQKRLPSEVRATMLSVYSMMFSLSMIIIFPLTGWLIDYLGFVVAFLYLGLVLVLASFLLFFILKEMARALELKEDVISK
;
A
#
# COMPACT_ATOMS: atom_id res chain seq x y z
N MET A 1 15.11 36.65 -1.09
CA MET A 1 16.03 35.63 -0.52
C MET A 1 15.31 34.40 0.03
N PHE A 2 14.16 34.53 0.73
CA PHE A 2 13.39 33.42 1.32
C PHE A 2 12.82 32.42 0.30
N LYS A 3 12.25 32.85 -0.82
CA LYS A 3 11.63 31.97 -1.83
C LYS A 3 12.60 30.93 -2.45
N ARG A 4 13.88 31.26 -2.57
CA ARG A 4 14.88 30.37 -3.18
C ARG A 4 15.18 29.13 -2.31
N ASN A 5 15.15 29.25 -0.99
CA ASN A 5 15.43 28.16 -0.06
C ASN A 5 14.31 27.10 -0.05
N TYR A 6 13.03 27.49 -0.19
CA TYR A 6 11.90 26.56 -0.22
C TYR A 6 11.78 25.82 -1.56
N ARG A 7 12.21 26.42 -2.68
CA ARG A 7 12.37 25.68 -3.95
C ARG A 7 13.41 24.56 -3.82
N LYS A 8 14.48 24.78 -3.06
CA LYS A 8 15.48 23.75 -2.77
C LYS A 8 14.89 22.57 -1.98
N ASN A 9 13.92 22.83 -1.09
CA ASN A 9 13.20 21.77 -0.38
C ASN A 9 12.52 20.77 -1.33
N ILE A 10 11.93 21.23 -2.44
CA ILE A 10 11.26 20.34 -3.40
C ILE A 10 12.28 19.34 -3.99
N GLY A 11 13.45 19.79 -4.39
CA GLY A 11 14.50 18.89 -4.87
C GLY A 11 15.07 17.97 -3.80
N LEU A 12 15.24 18.46 -2.57
CA LEU A 12 15.68 17.65 -1.43
C LEU A 12 14.62 16.60 -1.05
N MET A 13 13.31 16.96 -1.06
CA MET A 13 12.25 16.01 -0.84
C MET A 13 12.15 14.95 -1.93
N ALA A 14 12.40 15.27 -3.18
CA ALA A 14 12.52 14.26 -4.22
C ALA A 14 13.67 13.27 -3.94
N GLY A 15 14.80 13.74 -3.41
CA GLY A 15 15.87 12.86 -2.92
C GLY A 15 15.46 12.03 -1.71
N VAL A 16 14.71 12.63 -0.77
CA VAL A 16 14.12 11.90 0.38
C VAL A 16 13.19 10.80 -0.13
N GLU A 17 12.25 11.09 -1.01
CA GLU A 17 11.33 10.10 -1.61
C GLU A 17 12.10 8.99 -2.33
N PHE A 18 13.13 9.35 -3.10
CA PHE A 18 13.97 8.39 -3.81
C PHE A 18 14.60 7.37 -2.88
N PHE A 19 15.28 7.78 -1.83
CA PHE A 19 15.95 6.86 -0.91
C PHE A 19 15.01 6.23 0.11
N ALA A 20 13.92 6.90 0.50
CA ALA A 20 12.95 6.40 1.44
C ALA A 20 12.07 5.28 0.86
N PHE A 21 11.69 5.40 -0.42
CA PHE A 21 10.85 4.42 -1.11
C PHE A 21 11.62 3.40 -1.95
N LEU A 22 12.93 3.28 -1.75
CA LEU A 22 13.72 2.23 -2.40
C LEU A 22 13.21 0.85 -1.96
N GLY A 23 12.54 0.13 -2.85
CA GLY A 23 11.89 -1.15 -2.60
C GLY A 23 12.85 -2.33 -2.42
N ILE A 24 14.05 -2.09 -1.88
CA ILE A 24 15.12 -3.08 -1.77
C ILE A 24 14.78 -4.24 -0.80
N THR A 25 13.85 -4.03 0.13
CA THR A 25 13.38 -5.05 1.07
C THR A 25 12.09 -5.74 0.62
N SER A 26 11.73 -5.65 -0.67
CA SER A 26 10.48 -6.23 -1.22
C SER A 26 10.34 -7.74 -1.01
N PHE A 27 11.44 -8.46 -0.84
CA PHE A 27 11.45 -9.90 -0.58
C PHE A 27 11.49 -10.24 0.92
N TRP A 28 10.88 -9.41 1.76
CA TRP A 28 10.86 -9.60 3.21
C TRP A 28 10.18 -10.90 3.66
N ILE A 29 9.15 -11.37 2.93
CA ILE A 29 8.50 -12.67 3.21
C ILE A 29 9.48 -13.81 2.98
N LEU A 30 10.19 -13.77 1.84
CA LEU A 30 11.21 -14.77 1.53
C LEU A 30 12.38 -14.71 2.54
N PHE A 31 12.78 -13.50 2.95
CA PHE A 31 13.79 -13.34 4.00
C PHE A 31 13.37 -14.02 5.31
N LEU A 32 12.15 -13.77 5.78
CA LEU A 32 11.63 -14.40 7.01
C LEU A 32 11.48 -15.91 6.84
N SER A 33 11.04 -16.38 5.68
CA SER A 33 10.94 -17.82 5.37
C SER A 33 12.34 -18.49 5.38
N GLN A 34 13.35 -17.87 4.77
CA GLN A 34 14.73 -18.35 4.80
C GLN A 34 15.34 -18.35 6.23
N ASN A 35 14.80 -17.53 7.14
CA ASN A 35 15.16 -17.50 8.55
C ASN A 35 14.28 -18.42 9.42
N GLY A 36 13.56 -19.37 8.82
CA GLY A 36 12.83 -20.41 9.52
C GLY A 36 11.41 -20.05 9.98
N MET A 37 10.85 -18.91 9.58
CA MET A 37 9.46 -18.57 9.86
C MET A 37 8.53 -19.32 8.92
N SER A 38 7.44 -19.92 9.45
CA SER A 38 6.35 -20.44 8.65
C SER A 38 5.55 -19.30 8.03
N LEU A 39 4.81 -19.57 6.95
CA LEU A 39 3.99 -18.54 6.29
C LEU A 39 2.86 -18.05 7.20
N TRP A 40 2.35 -18.90 8.09
CA TRP A 40 1.43 -18.52 9.16
C TRP A 40 2.07 -17.48 10.11
N GLN A 41 3.30 -17.75 10.59
CA GLN A 41 4.02 -16.82 11.46
C GLN A 41 4.30 -15.49 10.75
N ILE A 42 4.69 -15.52 9.48
CA ILE A 42 4.90 -14.32 8.65
C ILE A 42 3.58 -13.55 8.53
N GLY A 43 2.46 -14.25 8.34
CA GLY A 43 1.13 -13.65 8.34
C GLY A 43 0.78 -12.96 9.66
N LEU A 44 1.10 -13.55 10.79
CA LEU A 44 0.92 -12.92 12.10
C LEU A 44 1.81 -11.68 12.28
N LEU A 45 3.03 -11.70 11.78
CA LEU A 45 3.92 -10.54 11.80
C LEU A 45 3.34 -9.37 11.00
N GLU A 46 2.77 -9.63 9.82
CA GLU A 46 2.07 -8.60 9.04
C GLU A 46 0.81 -8.09 9.76
N SER A 47 0.08 -8.99 10.44
CA SER A 47 -1.05 -8.57 11.30
C SER A 47 -0.61 -7.64 12.42
N ILE A 48 0.54 -7.88 13.04
CA ILE A 48 1.11 -7.01 14.07
C ILE A 48 1.47 -5.64 13.48
N PHE A 49 2.07 -5.60 12.29
CA PHE A 49 2.34 -4.34 11.58
C PHE A 49 1.06 -3.54 11.35
N HIS A 50 0.04 -4.13 10.74
CA HIS A 50 -1.22 -3.46 10.43
C HIS A 50 -2.00 -3.06 11.69
N ALA A 51 -2.04 -3.91 12.72
CA ALA A 51 -2.68 -3.60 14.00
C ALA A 51 -1.99 -2.40 14.68
N THR A 52 -0.65 -2.40 14.71
CA THR A 52 0.12 -1.27 15.26
C THR A 52 -0.12 0.00 14.44
N SER A 53 -0.13 -0.09 13.10
CA SER A 53 -0.39 1.05 12.23
C SER A 53 -1.76 1.67 12.52
N VAL A 54 -2.83 0.86 12.58
CA VAL A 54 -4.20 1.33 12.89
C VAL A 54 -4.27 2.00 14.27
N ILE A 55 -3.68 1.37 15.30
CA ILE A 55 -3.71 1.90 16.67
C ILE A 55 -2.92 3.21 16.77
N CYS A 56 -1.78 3.30 16.09
CA CYS A 56 -0.87 4.44 16.18
C CYS A 56 -1.15 5.54 15.16
N GLU A 57 -2.06 5.36 14.19
CA GLU A 57 -2.36 6.36 13.16
C GLU A 57 -2.80 7.70 13.76
N ILE A 58 -3.69 7.69 14.75
CA ILE A 58 -4.16 8.91 15.41
C ILE A 58 -3.11 9.49 16.36
N PRO A 59 -2.48 8.73 17.27
CA PRO A 59 -1.38 9.23 18.08
C PRO A 59 -0.24 9.84 17.28
N SER A 60 0.18 9.20 16.17
CA SER A 60 1.25 9.73 15.31
C SER A 60 0.84 11.02 14.60
N GLY A 61 -0.40 11.12 14.11
CA GLY A 61 -0.94 12.36 13.55
C GLY A 61 -0.96 13.50 14.56
N MET A 62 -1.33 13.22 15.83
CA MET A 62 -1.28 14.23 16.91
C MET A 62 0.15 14.68 17.22
N LEU A 63 1.13 13.76 17.15
CA LEU A 63 2.54 14.08 17.30
C LEU A 63 3.04 14.93 16.12
N ALA A 64 2.62 14.57 14.89
CA ALA A 64 2.94 15.33 13.68
C ALA A 64 2.46 16.78 13.76
N ASP A 65 1.28 17.02 14.31
CA ASP A 65 0.73 18.36 14.53
C ASP A 65 1.49 19.17 15.61
N ARG A 66 2.06 18.45 16.59
CA ARG A 66 2.75 19.07 17.72
C ARG A 66 4.20 19.41 17.41
N TYR A 67 4.87 18.55 16.68
CA TYR A 67 6.28 18.68 16.31
C TYR A 67 6.46 19.24 14.90
N SER A 68 7.72 19.53 14.52
CA SER A 68 8.05 19.96 13.16
C SER A 68 7.98 18.80 12.17
N TYR A 69 7.76 19.09 10.89
CA TYR A 69 7.84 18.08 9.84
C TYR A 69 9.18 17.35 9.86
N LYS A 70 10.28 18.08 10.03
CA LYS A 70 11.62 17.49 10.11
C LYS A 70 11.74 16.51 11.28
N THR A 71 11.17 16.82 12.45
CA THR A 71 11.18 15.92 13.62
C THR A 71 10.49 14.60 13.30
N ASN A 72 9.34 14.64 12.63
CA ASN A 72 8.62 13.42 12.25
C ASN A 72 9.37 12.61 11.20
N LEU A 73 9.98 13.27 10.20
CA LEU A 73 10.82 12.59 9.22
C LEU A 73 12.06 11.95 9.87
N TYR A 74 12.66 12.59 10.89
CA TYR A 74 13.74 11.97 11.68
C TYR A 74 13.25 10.75 12.46
N LEU A 75 12.12 10.86 13.18
CA LEU A 75 11.55 9.75 13.94
C LEU A 75 11.20 8.57 13.02
N SER A 76 10.61 8.84 11.86
CA SER A 76 10.36 7.82 10.85
C SER A 76 11.63 7.08 10.44
N ARG A 77 12.70 7.81 10.09
CA ARG A 77 13.94 7.16 9.61
C ARG A 77 14.71 6.44 10.72
N ILE A 78 14.74 6.98 11.94
CA ILE A 78 15.35 6.32 13.09
C ILE A 78 14.59 5.02 13.42
N ALA A 79 13.25 5.05 13.41
CA ALA A 79 12.44 3.84 13.57
C ALA A 79 12.69 2.83 12.43
N GLY A 80 12.79 3.29 11.18
CA GLY A 80 13.13 2.41 10.04
C GLY A 80 14.50 1.74 10.15
N ILE A 81 15.54 2.46 10.64
CA ILE A 81 16.86 1.90 10.93
C ILE A 81 16.74 0.88 12.07
N ALA A 82 16.04 1.21 13.16
CA ALA A 82 15.87 0.30 14.29
C ALA A 82 15.13 -0.99 13.88
N SER A 83 14.07 -0.87 13.08
CA SER A 83 13.36 -2.02 12.50
C SER A 83 14.30 -2.89 11.64
N SER A 84 15.10 -2.28 10.76
CA SER A 84 16.05 -3.01 9.91
C SER A 84 17.10 -3.74 10.73
N ILE A 85 17.60 -3.13 11.81
CA ILE A 85 18.53 -3.78 12.75
C ILE A 85 17.85 -4.96 13.45
N LEU A 86 16.61 -4.80 13.92
CA LEU A 86 15.87 -5.90 14.56
C LEU A 86 15.61 -7.05 13.57
N MET A 87 15.32 -6.76 12.29
CA MET A 87 15.20 -7.79 11.26
C MET A 87 16.51 -8.59 11.10
N LEU A 88 17.67 -7.93 11.11
CA LEU A 88 18.97 -8.59 11.04
C LEU A 88 19.29 -9.42 12.30
N LEU A 89 18.88 -8.94 13.47
CA LEU A 89 19.11 -9.61 14.76
C LEU A 89 18.13 -10.75 15.05
N GLY A 90 17.05 -10.87 14.26
CA GLY A 90 15.95 -11.80 14.51
C GLY A 90 16.37 -13.28 14.52
N GLN A 91 17.24 -13.69 13.59
CA GLN A 91 17.84 -15.04 13.52
C GLN A 91 16.83 -16.17 13.81
N GLY A 92 15.61 -16.09 13.26
CA GLY A 92 14.56 -17.07 13.49
C GLY A 92 13.72 -16.86 14.76
N ASN A 93 13.94 -15.81 15.53
CA ASN A 93 13.13 -15.51 16.71
C ASN A 93 11.89 -14.66 16.33
N PHE A 94 10.71 -15.27 16.45
CA PHE A 94 9.43 -14.63 16.15
C PHE A 94 9.22 -13.31 16.90
N TRP A 95 9.58 -13.23 18.18
CA TRP A 95 9.30 -12.05 19.01
C TRP A 95 10.18 -10.86 18.64
N ILE A 96 11.43 -11.12 18.18
CA ILE A 96 12.30 -10.04 17.67
C ILE A 96 11.73 -9.50 16.35
N TYR A 97 11.25 -10.37 15.45
CA TYR A 97 10.56 -9.96 14.24
C TYR A 97 9.26 -9.23 14.53
N ALA A 98 8.47 -9.66 15.53
CA ALA A 98 7.27 -8.98 15.97
C ALA A 98 7.59 -7.54 16.44
N LEU A 99 8.66 -7.37 17.24
CA LEU A 99 9.13 -6.04 17.64
C LEU A 99 9.57 -5.21 16.43
N ALA A 100 10.27 -5.82 15.45
CA ALA A 100 10.67 -5.16 14.22
C ALA A 100 9.44 -4.65 13.45
N MET A 101 8.35 -5.42 13.38
CA MET A 101 7.11 -5.02 12.72
C MET A 101 6.39 -3.88 13.45
N VAL A 102 6.37 -3.89 14.79
CA VAL A 102 5.85 -2.76 15.59
C VAL A 102 6.63 -1.48 15.27
N VAL A 103 7.97 -1.55 15.29
CA VAL A 103 8.83 -0.38 15.02
C VAL A 103 8.72 0.07 13.56
N SER A 104 8.55 -0.87 12.63
CA SER A 104 8.31 -0.57 11.20
C SER A 104 6.99 0.18 10.99
N ALA A 105 5.91 -0.24 11.67
CA ALA A 105 4.62 0.44 11.62
C ALA A 105 4.71 1.87 12.17
N LEU A 106 5.46 2.09 13.25
CA LEU A 106 5.72 3.45 13.75
C LEU A 106 6.49 4.29 12.73
N SER A 107 7.50 3.72 12.08
CA SER A 107 8.23 4.38 10.98
C SER A 107 7.28 4.84 9.88
N TYR A 108 6.41 3.96 9.42
CA TYR A 108 5.40 4.25 8.40
C TYR A 108 4.45 5.38 8.84
N ASN A 109 3.92 5.30 10.06
CA ASN A 109 2.95 6.27 10.57
C ASN A 109 3.55 7.66 10.77
N PHE A 110 4.82 7.80 11.18
CA PHE A 110 5.49 9.10 11.28
C PHE A 110 5.74 9.75 9.92
N ASP A 111 5.92 8.97 8.86
CA ASP A 111 6.08 9.48 7.50
C ASP A 111 4.74 9.83 6.85
N SER A 112 3.71 9.04 7.16
CA SER A 112 2.36 9.16 6.59
C SER A 112 1.81 10.59 6.76
N GLY A 113 1.55 11.25 5.63
CA GLY A 113 1.07 12.64 5.59
C GLY A 113 2.15 13.70 5.83
N THR A 114 3.25 13.40 6.55
CA THR A 114 4.31 14.38 6.86
C THR A 114 5.07 14.81 5.61
N SER A 115 5.50 13.86 4.79
CA SER A 115 6.21 14.13 3.53
C SER A 115 5.35 14.97 2.58
N ALA A 116 4.10 14.61 2.39
CA ALA A 116 3.18 15.34 1.51
C ALA A 116 2.92 16.77 2.01
N ALA A 117 2.71 16.95 3.33
CA ALA A 117 2.52 18.27 3.94
C ALA A 117 3.77 19.14 3.82
N MET A 118 4.97 18.57 4.05
CA MET A 118 6.26 19.26 3.88
C MET A 118 6.44 19.76 2.44
N VAL A 119 6.09 18.95 1.44
CA VAL A 119 6.15 19.32 0.02
C VAL A 119 5.13 20.42 -0.29
N TYR A 120 3.89 20.30 0.20
CA TYR A 120 2.85 21.29 -0.03
C TYR A 120 3.22 22.66 0.53
N ASP A 121 3.57 22.73 1.81
CA ASP A 121 3.90 24.00 2.47
C ASP A 121 5.17 24.62 1.87
N SER A 122 6.16 23.80 1.51
CA SER A 122 7.34 24.30 0.79
C SER A 122 6.99 24.86 -0.58
N ALA A 123 6.05 24.26 -1.31
CA ALA A 123 5.57 24.79 -2.59
C ALA A 123 4.81 26.10 -2.42
N VAL A 124 3.97 26.23 -1.37
CA VAL A 124 3.26 27.48 -1.02
C VAL A 124 4.26 28.60 -0.75
N GLU A 125 5.22 28.37 0.15
CA GLU A 125 6.23 29.39 0.49
C GLU A 125 7.17 29.74 -0.67
N ALA A 126 7.41 28.79 -1.56
CA ALA A 126 8.17 29.03 -2.80
C ALA A 126 7.38 29.82 -3.86
N GLY A 127 6.07 30.08 -3.64
CA GLY A 127 5.17 30.70 -4.60
C GLY A 127 4.82 29.79 -5.78
N LEU A 128 4.80 28.47 -5.57
CA LEU A 128 4.51 27.44 -6.57
C LEU A 128 3.20 26.70 -6.30
N LYS A 129 2.30 27.28 -5.48
CA LYS A 129 1.01 26.66 -5.11
C LYS A 129 0.22 26.17 -6.34
N GLU A 130 0.14 26.98 -7.39
CA GLU A 130 -0.57 26.64 -8.64
C GLU A 130 0.05 25.42 -9.38
N ARG A 131 1.32 25.12 -9.11
CA ARG A 131 2.03 23.96 -9.69
C ARG A 131 2.09 22.75 -8.74
N TYR A 132 1.39 22.80 -7.61
CA TYR A 132 1.46 21.74 -6.61
C TYR A 132 1.06 20.37 -7.18
N LEU A 133 0.02 20.31 -8.03
CA LEU A 133 -0.38 19.05 -8.66
C LEU A 133 0.77 18.42 -9.48
N THR A 134 1.48 19.23 -10.26
CA THR A 134 2.65 18.75 -11.03
C THR A 134 3.78 18.28 -10.11
N ILE A 135 4.04 19.02 -9.02
CA ILE A 135 5.07 18.65 -8.03
C ILE A 135 4.69 17.35 -7.32
N SER A 136 3.45 17.21 -6.86
CA SER A 136 2.95 16.01 -6.20
C SER A 136 2.99 14.78 -7.11
N SER A 137 2.57 14.94 -8.38
CA SER A 137 2.66 13.86 -9.38
C SER A 137 4.11 13.44 -9.65
N PHE A 138 5.04 14.40 -9.68
CA PHE A 138 6.47 14.11 -9.81
C PHE A 138 6.99 13.33 -8.59
N MET A 139 6.64 13.72 -7.35
CA MET A 139 7.03 13.00 -6.13
C MET A 139 6.50 11.56 -6.14
N SER A 140 5.22 11.38 -6.48
CA SER A 140 4.62 10.04 -6.62
C SER A 140 5.33 9.20 -7.69
N GLY A 141 5.70 9.81 -8.81
CA GLY A 141 6.47 9.16 -9.87
C GLY A 141 7.87 8.73 -9.41
N VAL A 142 8.56 9.57 -8.63
CA VAL A 142 9.87 9.25 -8.02
C VAL A 142 9.71 8.07 -7.06
N ALA A 143 8.75 8.13 -6.13
CA ALA A 143 8.51 7.08 -5.14
C ALA A 143 8.21 5.72 -5.81
N GLU A 144 7.31 5.70 -6.81
CA GLU A 144 6.93 4.46 -7.49
C GLU A 144 8.04 3.91 -8.39
N GLY A 145 8.72 4.79 -9.13
CA GLY A 145 9.88 4.42 -9.96
C GLY A 145 11.00 3.83 -9.12
N THR A 146 11.28 4.42 -7.96
CA THR A 146 12.33 3.95 -7.06
C THR A 146 11.94 2.65 -6.36
N ARG A 147 10.67 2.48 -5.99
CA ARG A 147 10.14 1.22 -5.44
C ARG A 147 10.34 0.08 -6.45
N SER A 148 9.96 0.30 -7.70
CA SER A 148 10.17 -0.69 -8.77
C SER A 148 11.64 -1.00 -9.00
N LEU A 149 12.50 0.03 -9.04
CA LEU A 149 13.95 -0.14 -9.17
C LEU A 149 14.52 -0.99 -8.02
N GLY A 150 14.17 -0.66 -6.78
CA GLY A 150 14.64 -1.40 -5.61
C GLY A 150 14.17 -2.85 -5.62
N THR A 151 12.93 -3.12 -6.02
CA THR A 151 12.41 -4.49 -6.16
C THR A 151 13.20 -5.29 -7.20
N VAL A 152 13.51 -4.69 -8.36
CA VAL A 152 14.35 -5.31 -9.40
C VAL A 152 15.75 -5.61 -8.86
N LEU A 153 16.37 -4.65 -8.15
CA LEU A 153 17.69 -4.84 -7.54
C LEU A 153 17.66 -5.93 -6.44
N ALA A 154 16.58 -6.00 -5.66
CA ALA A 154 16.42 -6.99 -4.59
C ALA A 154 16.42 -8.44 -5.12
N GLY A 155 16.00 -8.66 -6.37
CA GLY A 155 16.03 -9.97 -7.03
C GLY A 155 17.43 -10.61 -7.06
N PHE A 156 18.49 -9.81 -7.17
CA PHE A 156 19.87 -10.31 -7.16
C PHE A 156 20.30 -10.90 -5.80
N PHE A 157 19.61 -10.58 -4.71
CA PHE A 157 19.96 -11.00 -3.34
C PHE A 157 19.16 -12.20 -2.84
N VAL A 158 18.24 -12.75 -3.64
CA VAL A 158 17.30 -13.81 -3.23
C VAL A 158 17.97 -15.08 -2.75
N HIS A 159 19.15 -15.44 -3.30
CA HIS A 159 19.87 -16.65 -2.95
C HIS A 159 20.77 -16.45 -1.70
N GLY A 160 20.14 -16.38 -0.51
CA GLY A 160 20.84 -16.34 0.77
C GLY A 160 21.48 -14.99 1.13
N GLN A 161 21.31 -13.96 0.29
CA GLN A 161 21.91 -12.63 0.51
C GLN A 161 20.90 -11.55 0.88
N LEU A 162 19.64 -11.91 1.16
CA LEU A 162 18.57 -10.95 1.49
C LEU A 162 18.89 -10.09 2.72
N HIS A 163 19.75 -10.55 3.63
CA HIS A 163 20.23 -9.75 4.75
C HIS A 163 20.94 -8.46 4.28
N LEU A 164 21.62 -8.47 3.12
CA LEU A 164 22.28 -7.29 2.55
C LEU A 164 21.28 -6.18 2.20
N THR A 165 20.05 -6.54 1.85
CA THR A 165 19.02 -5.55 1.54
C THR A 165 18.66 -4.69 2.75
N TYR A 166 18.71 -5.23 3.96
CA TYR A 166 18.50 -4.47 5.20
C TYR A 166 19.70 -3.57 5.53
N TYR A 167 20.96 -3.98 5.24
CA TYR A 167 22.10 -3.07 5.35
C TYR A 167 21.98 -1.91 4.35
N ILE A 168 21.56 -2.17 3.10
CA ILE A 168 21.30 -1.11 2.11
C ILE A 168 20.20 -0.18 2.61
N MET A 169 19.13 -0.71 3.20
CA MET A 169 18.03 0.08 3.78
C MET A 169 18.52 0.98 4.93
N ILE A 170 19.43 0.51 5.78
CA ILE A 170 20.06 1.31 6.83
C ILE A 170 20.87 2.46 6.20
N VAL A 171 21.72 2.15 5.22
CA VAL A 171 22.53 3.16 4.53
C VAL A 171 21.66 4.22 3.85
N THR A 172 20.62 3.82 3.10
CA THR A 172 19.69 4.75 2.46
C THR A 172 18.94 5.59 3.48
N SER A 173 18.54 5.01 4.61
CA SER A 173 17.90 5.76 5.71
C SER A 173 18.85 6.80 6.33
N ILE A 174 20.14 6.51 6.45
CA ILE A 174 21.15 7.49 6.90
C ILE A 174 21.28 8.64 5.87
N ILE A 175 21.25 8.33 4.59
CA ILE A 175 21.24 9.36 3.53
C ILE A 175 19.99 10.24 3.67
N VAL A 176 18.81 9.64 3.92
CA VAL A 176 17.57 10.39 4.14
C VAL A 176 17.66 11.29 5.39
N LEU A 177 18.26 10.83 6.49
CA LEU A 177 18.50 11.67 7.66
C LEU A 177 19.36 12.89 7.31
N PHE A 178 20.41 12.71 6.50
CA PHE A 178 21.26 13.81 6.04
C PHE A 178 20.50 14.78 5.12
N LEU A 179 19.72 14.27 4.15
CA LEU A 179 18.86 15.11 3.30
C LEU A 179 17.82 15.88 4.13
N THR A 180 17.21 15.24 5.12
CA THR A 180 16.27 15.86 6.05
C THR A 180 16.92 16.96 6.87
N TRP A 181 18.20 16.78 7.27
CA TRP A 181 18.94 17.85 7.94
C TRP A 181 19.10 19.09 7.07
N MET A 182 19.29 18.92 5.76
CA MET A 182 19.41 20.03 4.80
C MET A 182 18.09 20.74 4.51
N LEU A 183 16.92 20.13 4.81
CA LEU A 183 15.61 20.75 4.62
C LEU A 183 15.44 21.96 5.53
N LYS A 184 14.70 22.96 5.06
CA LYS A 184 14.25 24.09 5.85
C LYS A 184 12.79 23.88 6.25
N GLU A 185 12.49 23.97 7.54
CA GLU A 185 11.11 23.89 8.04
C GLU A 185 10.27 25.03 7.47
N PRO A 186 9.10 24.78 6.83
CA PRO A 186 8.17 25.82 6.41
C PRO A 186 7.65 26.62 7.60
N SER A 187 7.53 27.94 7.43
CA SER A 187 7.00 28.83 8.47
C SER A 187 5.47 28.88 8.45
N VAL A 188 4.86 28.67 7.28
CA VAL A 188 3.40 28.56 7.15
C VAL A 188 3.02 27.13 7.51
N LYS A 189 2.56 26.92 8.73
CA LYS A 189 1.80 25.70 9.01
C LYS A 189 0.45 25.87 8.30
N ALA A 190 0.14 24.95 7.37
CA ALA A 190 -1.19 24.90 6.78
C ALA A 190 -2.25 25.09 7.85
N GLN A 191 -3.27 25.90 7.58
CA GLN A 191 -4.39 26.09 8.52
C GLN A 191 -4.78 24.72 9.05
N LYS A 192 -4.69 24.56 10.38
CA LYS A 192 -4.97 23.30 11.07
C LYS A 192 -6.29 22.76 10.53
N SER A 193 -6.23 21.73 9.71
CA SER A 193 -7.42 20.92 9.44
C SER A 193 -7.97 20.53 10.80
N GLU A 194 -9.28 20.67 11.00
CA GLU A 194 -9.90 20.32 12.28
C GLU A 194 -9.40 18.93 12.69
N ARG A 195 -8.80 18.86 13.89
CA ARG A 195 -8.19 17.63 14.40
C ARG A 195 -9.20 16.49 14.36
N LEU A 196 -8.90 15.46 13.59
CA LEU A 196 -9.66 14.23 13.58
C LEU A 196 -9.42 13.51 14.91
N THR A 197 -10.31 13.70 15.88
CA THR A 197 -10.32 12.88 17.09
C THR A 197 -10.99 11.55 16.81
N MET A 198 -10.57 10.48 17.50
CA MET A 198 -11.20 9.16 17.40
C MET A 198 -12.73 9.23 17.53
N LYS A 199 -13.22 10.05 18.47
CA LYS A 199 -14.65 10.30 18.69
C LYS A 199 -15.31 10.92 17.46
N LYS A 200 -14.64 11.86 16.77
CA LYS A 200 -15.16 12.51 15.55
C LYS A 200 -15.18 11.52 14.39
N ILE A 201 -14.13 10.70 14.23
CA ILE A 201 -14.07 9.65 13.21
C ILE A 201 -15.22 8.65 13.42
N ILE A 202 -15.35 8.08 14.61
CA ILE A 202 -16.43 7.12 14.93
C ILE A 202 -17.80 7.73 14.69
N TRP A 203 -18.01 8.98 15.08
CA TRP A 203 -19.28 9.67 14.86
C TRP A 203 -19.54 9.88 13.35
N THR A 204 -18.57 10.36 12.59
CA THR A 204 -18.68 10.53 11.13
C THR A 204 -18.98 9.21 10.42
N VAL A 205 -18.28 8.13 10.79
CA VAL A 205 -18.52 6.79 10.25
C VAL A 205 -19.96 6.32 10.54
N LYS A 206 -20.41 6.49 11.78
CA LYS A 206 -21.77 6.12 12.19
C LYS A 206 -22.84 6.92 11.44
N GLU A 207 -22.62 8.20 11.25
CA GLU A 207 -23.51 9.08 10.50
C GLU A 207 -23.56 8.68 9.01
N GLU A 208 -22.39 8.50 8.36
CA GLU A 208 -22.32 8.11 6.94
C GLU A 208 -22.83 6.69 6.70
N LEU A 209 -22.60 5.76 7.62
CA LEU A 209 -23.18 4.41 7.56
C LEU A 209 -24.72 4.47 7.54
N ARG A 210 -25.30 5.36 8.33
CA ARG A 210 -26.78 5.55 8.37
C ARG A 210 -27.29 6.23 7.11
N ARG A 211 -26.55 7.22 6.59
CA ARG A 211 -26.94 7.98 5.39
C ARG A 211 -26.76 7.18 4.11
N ASN A 212 -25.64 6.45 3.99
CA ASN A 212 -25.22 5.75 2.79
C ASN A 212 -24.73 4.31 3.06
N PRO A 213 -25.61 3.39 3.51
CA PRO A 213 -25.21 2.02 3.85
C PRO A 213 -24.64 1.27 2.62
N SER A 214 -25.13 1.55 1.42
CA SER A 214 -24.64 0.94 0.18
C SER A 214 -23.19 1.35 -0.13
N LEU A 215 -22.84 2.62 0.07
CA LEU A 215 -21.46 3.10 -0.13
C LEU A 215 -20.51 2.45 0.87
N PHE A 216 -20.91 2.33 2.14
CA PHE A 216 -20.11 1.70 3.17
C PHE A 216 -19.91 0.21 2.91
N SER A 217 -20.97 -0.50 2.48
CA SER A 217 -20.88 -1.89 2.05
C SER A 217 -19.95 -2.06 0.85
N TRP A 218 -19.98 -1.13 -0.10
CA TRP A 218 -19.07 -1.10 -1.24
C TRP A 218 -17.60 -0.95 -0.79
N MET A 219 -17.31 -0.04 0.14
CA MET A 219 -15.98 0.14 0.71
C MET A 219 -15.47 -1.15 1.39
N ILE A 220 -16.29 -1.80 2.22
CA ILE A 220 -15.92 -3.06 2.89
C ILE A 220 -15.67 -4.18 1.88
N LEU A 221 -16.61 -4.41 0.96
CA LEU A 221 -16.51 -5.50 -0.02
C LEU A 221 -15.28 -5.31 -0.91
N SER A 222 -15.01 -4.09 -1.37
CA SER A 222 -13.84 -3.82 -2.20
C SER A 222 -12.53 -4.07 -1.45
N GLN A 223 -12.45 -3.78 -0.13
CA GLN A 223 -11.25 -4.02 0.64
C GLN A 223 -11.04 -5.51 0.95
N ILE A 224 -12.06 -6.24 1.36
CA ILE A 224 -11.95 -7.67 1.63
C ILE A 224 -11.54 -8.43 0.35
N ILE A 225 -12.27 -8.20 -0.73
CA ILE A 225 -12.00 -8.88 -2.00
C ILE A 225 -10.68 -8.40 -2.61
N GLY A 226 -10.39 -7.09 -2.55
CA GLY A 226 -9.11 -6.52 -3.02
C GLY A 226 -7.92 -7.13 -2.28
N THR A 227 -8.04 -7.33 -0.97
CA THR A 227 -7.01 -8.03 -0.18
C THR A 227 -6.80 -9.47 -0.67
N LEU A 228 -7.86 -10.22 -0.94
CA LEU A 228 -7.74 -11.57 -1.51
C LEU A 228 -7.07 -11.54 -2.90
N MET A 229 -7.38 -10.55 -3.74
CA MET A 229 -6.79 -10.39 -5.08
C MET A 229 -5.28 -10.13 -5.04
N CYS A 230 -4.73 -9.52 -3.97
CA CYS A 230 -3.31 -9.22 -3.87
C CYS A 230 -2.50 -10.32 -3.13
N MET A 231 -3.12 -11.37 -2.61
CA MET A 231 -2.41 -12.41 -1.83
C MET A 231 -1.33 -13.13 -2.63
N PHE A 232 -1.55 -13.38 -3.92
CA PHE A 232 -0.54 -14.04 -4.75
C PHE A 232 0.74 -13.21 -4.87
N TYR A 233 0.63 -11.88 -4.96
CA TYR A 233 1.77 -10.96 -5.01
C TYR A 233 2.71 -11.11 -3.80
N PHE A 234 2.17 -11.41 -2.63
CA PHE A 234 2.98 -11.57 -1.44
C PHE A 234 3.65 -12.95 -1.35
N TYR A 235 2.93 -14.02 -1.64
CA TYR A 235 3.38 -15.38 -1.35
C TYR A 235 4.10 -16.10 -2.51
N TYR A 236 3.96 -15.63 -3.77
CA TYR A 236 4.56 -16.30 -4.93
C TYR A 236 6.10 -16.37 -4.88
N GLN A 237 6.74 -15.43 -4.19
CA GLN A 237 8.20 -15.34 -4.09
C GLN A 237 8.85 -16.62 -3.57
N ASN A 238 8.16 -17.34 -2.69
CA ASN A 238 8.62 -18.60 -2.12
C ASN A 238 8.53 -19.79 -3.11
N GLN A 239 7.96 -19.58 -4.31
CA GLN A 239 7.75 -20.59 -5.33
C GLN A 239 8.70 -20.46 -6.53
N LEU A 240 9.72 -19.62 -6.42
CA LEU A 240 10.71 -19.37 -7.48
C LEU A 240 12.15 -19.73 -7.06
N PRO A 241 12.39 -20.84 -6.32
CA PRO A 241 13.73 -21.16 -5.78
C PRO A 241 14.75 -21.54 -6.87
N ASP A 242 14.26 -22.04 -8.03
CA ASP A 242 15.13 -22.56 -9.10
C ASP A 242 15.57 -21.46 -10.09
N LEU A 243 15.07 -20.23 -9.94
CA LEU A 243 15.45 -19.11 -10.80
C LEU A 243 16.70 -18.41 -10.27
N GLU A 244 17.63 -18.13 -11.17
CA GLU A 244 18.78 -17.27 -10.86
C GLU A 244 18.33 -15.85 -10.49
N GLY A 245 19.10 -15.16 -9.64
CA GLY A 245 18.76 -13.82 -9.16
C GLY A 245 18.46 -12.82 -10.28
N TRP A 246 19.20 -12.84 -11.38
CA TRP A 246 18.94 -11.99 -12.54
C TRP A 246 17.63 -12.32 -13.25
N GLN A 247 17.22 -13.60 -13.28
CA GLN A 247 15.93 -14.02 -13.85
C GLN A 247 14.77 -13.49 -13.00
N ILE A 248 14.90 -13.56 -11.67
CA ILE A 248 13.92 -12.99 -10.75
C ILE A 248 13.82 -11.47 -10.95
N SER A 249 14.95 -10.78 -11.11
CA SER A 249 14.99 -9.35 -11.41
C SER A 249 14.27 -8.99 -12.71
N ILE A 250 14.42 -9.81 -13.76
CA ILE A 250 13.67 -9.64 -15.03
C ILE A 250 12.17 -9.85 -14.81
N VAL A 251 11.77 -10.88 -14.07
CA VAL A 251 10.35 -11.12 -13.72
C VAL A 251 9.74 -9.90 -13.03
N MET A 252 10.48 -9.29 -12.07
CA MET A 252 10.04 -8.08 -11.38
C MET A 252 9.95 -6.88 -12.32
N LEU A 253 10.93 -6.71 -13.20
CA LEU A 253 10.95 -5.62 -14.18
C LEU A 253 9.73 -5.70 -15.11
N ILE A 254 9.46 -6.88 -15.68
CA ILE A 254 8.30 -7.10 -16.54
C ILE A 254 7.01 -6.83 -15.78
N GLY A 255 6.88 -7.32 -14.53
CA GLY A 255 5.74 -7.04 -13.66
C GLY A 255 5.52 -5.56 -13.44
N SER A 256 6.59 -4.79 -13.19
CA SER A 256 6.53 -3.33 -13.02
C SER A 256 6.05 -2.62 -14.30
N VAL A 257 6.55 -3.03 -15.47
CA VAL A 257 6.12 -2.49 -16.78
C VAL A 257 4.65 -2.78 -17.02
N LEU A 258 4.19 -4.00 -16.73
CA LEU A 258 2.79 -4.41 -16.88
C LEU A 258 1.88 -3.60 -15.94
N ASN A 259 2.31 -3.33 -14.71
CA ASN A 259 1.56 -2.50 -13.76
C ASN A 259 1.42 -1.06 -14.27
N ILE A 260 2.49 -0.45 -14.76
CA ILE A 260 2.45 0.91 -15.34
C ILE A 260 1.45 0.94 -16.51
N TRP A 261 1.49 -0.09 -17.35
CA TRP A 261 0.58 -0.21 -18.49
C TRP A 261 -0.87 -0.41 -18.06
N ALA A 262 -1.11 -1.23 -17.03
CA ALA A 262 -2.43 -1.43 -16.43
C ALA A 262 -3.01 -0.12 -15.86
N VAL A 263 -2.21 0.67 -15.13
CA VAL A 263 -2.61 2.00 -14.63
C VAL A 263 -2.93 2.96 -15.77
N TYR A 264 -2.14 2.94 -16.85
CA TYR A 264 -2.44 3.72 -18.05
C TYR A 264 -3.78 3.31 -18.69
N LEU A 265 -4.03 2.00 -18.81
CA LEU A 265 -5.31 1.48 -19.31
C LEU A 265 -6.47 1.85 -18.38
N ALA A 266 -6.27 1.85 -17.07
CA ALA A 266 -7.27 2.26 -16.09
C ALA A 266 -7.81 3.66 -16.38
N SER A 267 -6.95 4.60 -16.80
CA SER A 267 -7.36 5.96 -17.16
C SER A 267 -8.28 6.03 -18.38
N LYS A 268 -8.21 5.07 -19.30
CA LYS A 268 -9.09 4.95 -20.46
C LYS A 268 -10.38 4.19 -20.16
N ILE A 269 -10.24 3.04 -19.47
CA ILE A 269 -11.36 2.15 -19.15
C ILE A 269 -12.29 2.81 -18.13
N GLY A 270 -11.74 3.47 -17.10
CA GLY A 270 -12.51 4.17 -16.06
C GLY A 270 -13.30 5.39 -16.54
N LYS A 271 -12.99 5.92 -17.75
CA LYS A 271 -13.85 6.92 -18.41
C LYS A 271 -15.12 6.32 -19.00
N ARG A 272 -15.11 5.03 -19.34
CA ARG A 272 -16.19 4.34 -20.04
C ARG A 272 -17.04 3.45 -19.14
N TYR A 273 -16.42 2.88 -18.11
CA TYR A 273 -17.06 1.93 -17.21
C TYR A 273 -16.85 2.34 -15.75
N SER A 274 -17.90 2.22 -14.93
CA SER A 274 -17.83 2.48 -13.49
C SER A 274 -17.11 1.33 -12.75
N ALA A 275 -16.53 1.65 -11.59
CA ALA A 275 -15.88 0.66 -10.72
C ALA A 275 -16.83 -0.49 -10.33
N LEU A 276 -18.09 -0.19 -10.03
CA LEU A 276 -19.12 -1.17 -9.69
C LEU A 276 -19.35 -2.24 -10.78
N LYS A 277 -19.27 -1.84 -12.07
CA LYS A 277 -19.46 -2.77 -13.21
C LYS A 277 -18.21 -3.59 -13.49
N LEU A 278 -17.02 -2.99 -13.31
CA LEU A 278 -15.74 -3.64 -13.62
C LEU A 278 -15.31 -4.62 -12.52
N PHE A 279 -15.61 -4.32 -11.27
CA PHE A 279 -15.11 -5.09 -10.13
C PHE A 279 -15.42 -6.59 -10.21
N PRO A 280 -16.68 -7.03 -10.42
CA PRO A 280 -16.98 -8.46 -10.54
C PRO A 280 -16.17 -9.15 -11.64
N ILE A 281 -15.96 -8.47 -12.77
CA ILE A 281 -15.20 -9.00 -13.91
C ILE A 281 -13.73 -9.17 -13.53
N LEU A 282 -13.13 -8.16 -12.89
CA LEU A 282 -11.73 -8.22 -12.47
C LEU A 282 -11.51 -9.27 -11.38
N VAL A 283 -12.47 -9.43 -10.47
CA VAL A 283 -12.45 -10.50 -9.45
C VAL A 283 -12.53 -11.88 -10.12
N LEU A 284 -13.43 -12.05 -11.09
CA LEU A 284 -13.54 -13.30 -11.86
C LEU A 284 -12.24 -13.63 -12.60
N LEU A 285 -11.65 -12.65 -13.27
CA LEU A 285 -10.38 -12.82 -13.97
C LEU A 285 -9.24 -13.17 -13.00
N THR A 286 -9.15 -12.50 -11.86
CA THR A 286 -8.13 -12.81 -10.85
C THR A 286 -8.35 -14.20 -10.26
N GLY A 287 -9.58 -14.58 -9.94
CA GLY A 287 -9.91 -15.94 -9.49
C GLY A 287 -9.53 -16.98 -10.56
N GLY A 288 -9.83 -16.72 -11.84
CA GLY A 288 -9.43 -17.57 -12.96
C GLY A 288 -7.91 -17.72 -13.08
N THR A 289 -7.14 -16.62 -12.87
CA THR A 289 -5.67 -16.70 -12.86
C THR A 289 -5.16 -17.55 -11.69
N TYR A 290 -5.77 -17.46 -10.50
CA TYR A 290 -5.37 -18.28 -9.34
C TYR A 290 -5.64 -19.77 -9.58
N LEU A 291 -6.69 -20.13 -10.31
CA LEU A 291 -6.97 -21.53 -10.67
C LEU A 291 -5.87 -22.13 -11.56
N LEU A 292 -5.09 -21.32 -12.29
CA LEU A 292 -3.94 -21.79 -13.06
C LEU A 292 -2.85 -22.38 -12.15
N SER A 293 -2.87 -22.12 -10.84
CA SER A 293 -1.92 -22.72 -9.88
C SER A 293 -1.96 -24.24 -9.90
N TYR A 294 -3.06 -24.86 -10.39
CA TYR A 294 -3.21 -26.30 -10.60
C TYR A 294 -2.02 -26.91 -11.37
N PHE A 295 -1.46 -26.19 -12.32
CA PHE A 295 -0.35 -26.69 -13.12
C PHE A 295 1.00 -26.74 -12.39
N GLY A 296 1.15 -26.01 -11.26
CA GLY A 296 2.25 -26.17 -10.32
C GLY A 296 3.66 -25.89 -10.85
N THR A 297 3.82 -25.09 -11.90
CA THR A 297 5.12 -24.82 -12.53
C THR A 297 5.58 -23.38 -12.29
N PRO A 298 6.90 -23.10 -12.19
CA PRO A 298 7.43 -21.74 -11.99
C PRO A 298 6.93 -20.75 -13.05
N LEU A 299 6.85 -21.18 -14.32
CA LEU A 299 6.34 -20.33 -15.41
C LEU A 299 4.89 -19.90 -15.15
N ILE A 300 4.05 -20.81 -14.70
CA ILE A 300 2.65 -20.51 -14.37
C ILE A 300 2.55 -19.57 -13.19
N TYR A 301 3.38 -19.73 -12.16
CA TYR A 301 3.42 -18.80 -11.02
C TYR A 301 3.83 -17.38 -11.45
N ILE A 302 4.77 -17.25 -12.38
CA ILE A 302 5.16 -15.97 -12.98
C ILE A 302 3.98 -15.35 -13.74
N LEU A 303 3.26 -16.14 -14.54
CA LEU A 303 2.08 -15.68 -15.28
C LEU A 303 0.96 -15.23 -14.34
N ILE A 304 0.68 -16.00 -13.26
CA ILE A 304 -0.32 -15.61 -12.26
C ILE A 304 0.11 -14.30 -11.58
N TYR A 305 1.38 -14.17 -11.19
CA TYR A 305 1.90 -12.93 -10.60
C TYR A 305 1.70 -11.73 -11.52
N TRP A 306 2.09 -11.83 -12.80
CA TRP A 306 1.95 -10.72 -13.74
C TRP A 306 0.49 -10.35 -13.98
N LEU A 307 -0.38 -11.33 -14.21
CA LEU A 307 -1.79 -11.08 -14.53
C LEU A 307 -2.55 -10.56 -13.31
N SER A 308 -2.45 -11.23 -12.16
CA SER A 308 -3.20 -10.83 -10.96
C SER A 308 -2.79 -9.44 -10.47
N ASN A 309 -1.48 -9.14 -10.50
CA ASN A 309 -0.96 -7.83 -10.10
C ASN A 309 -1.40 -6.73 -11.06
N ALA A 310 -1.35 -6.99 -12.38
CA ALA A 310 -1.83 -6.04 -13.38
C ALA A 310 -3.35 -5.79 -13.27
N LEU A 311 -4.16 -6.82 -12.99
CA LEU A 311 -5.59 -6.69 -12.76
C LEU A 311 -5.90 -5.84 -11.52
N TYR A 312 -5.15 -6.03 -10.44
CA TYR A 312 -5.26 -5.21 -9.23
C TYR A 312 -4.84 -3.76 -9.48
N ALA A 313 -3.70 -3.55 -10.17
CA ALA A 313 -3.20 -2.23 -10.55
C ALA A 313 -4.14 -1.48 -11.50
N LEU A 314 -4.89 -2.18 -12.33
CA LEU A 314 -5.95 -1.60 -13.17
C LEU A 314 -7.16 -1.17 -12.35
N PHE A 315 -7.56 -1.96 -11.35
CA PHE A 315 -8.74 -1.69 -10.53
C PHE A 315 -8.55 -0.46 -9.62
N GLN A 316 -7.43 -0.35 -8.94
CA GLN A 316 -7.19 0.63 -7.88
C GLN A 316 -7.49 2.08 -8.29
N PRO A 317 -6.95 2.64 -9.39
CA PRO A 317 -7.23 4.03 -9.77
C PRO A 317 -8.69 4.26 -10.17
N ILE A 318 -9.36 3.25 -10.76
CA ILE A 318 -10.76 3.34 -11.15
C ILE A 318 -11.64 3.41 -9.91
N PHE A 319 -11.34 2.56 -8.91
CA PHE A 319 -12.05 2.54 -7.65
C PHE A 319 -11.84 3.84 -6.86
N ASP A 320 -10.60 4.29 -6.72
CA ASP A 320 -10.27 5.52 -5.98
C ASP A 320 -10.99 6.75 -6.56
N ASN A 321 -11.05 6.84 -7.88
CA ASN A 321 -11.79 7.92 -8.56
C ASN A 321 -13.31 7.80 -8.33
N ASP A 322 -13.87 6.58 -8.39
CA ASP A 322 -15.30 6.34 -8.13
C ASP A 322 -15.66 6.69 -6.67
N LEU A 323 -14.83 6.26 -5.72
CA LEU A 323 -15.03 6.54 -4.30
C LEU A 323 -14.95 8.05 -4.01
N GLN A 324 -13.95 8.76 -4.55
CA GLN A 324 -13.79 10.19 -4.35
C GLN A 324 -14.98 11.01 -4.90
N LYS A 325 -15.59 10.57 -6.00
CA LYS A 325 -16.78 11.22 -6.56
C LYS A 325 -18.03 11.04 -5.70
N ARG A 326 -18.16 9.89 -5.02
CA ARG A 326 -19.31 9.54 -4.19
C ARG A 326 -19.25 10.10 -2.78
N LEU A 327 -18.06 10.47 -2.31
CA LEU A 327 -17.86 11.01 -0.96
C LEU A 327 -18.11 12.53 -0.94
N PRO A 328 -18.99 13.03 -0.04
CA PRO A 328 -19.15 14.46 0.19
C PRO A 328 -17.82 15.12 0.58
N SER A 329 -17.59 16.36 0.11
CA SER A 329 -16.34 17.09 0.33
C SER A 329 -15.99 17.26 1.81
N GLU A 330 -17.01 17.44 2.66
CA GLU A 330 -16.88 17.71 4.10
C GLU A 330 -16.30 16.51 4.87
N VAL A 331 -16.61 15.29 4.43
CA VAL A 331 -16.23 14.05 5.13
C VAL A 331 -15.21 13.21 4.35
N ARG A 332 -14.86 13.63 3.13
CA ARG A 332 -14.02 12.86 2.18
C ARG A 332 -12.71 12.41 2.80
N ALA A 333 -11.96 13.31 3.42
CA ALA A 333 -10.67 12.98 4.04
C ALA A 333 -10.83 11.92 5.15
N THR A 334 -11.84 12.08 6.01
CA THR A 334 -12.14 11.12 7.08
C THR A 334 -12.51 9.75 6.51
N MET A 335 -13.37 9.72 5.48
CA MET A 335 -13.82 8.47 4.89
C MET A 335 -12.71 7.74 4.11
N LEU A 336 -11.78 8.47 3.48
CA LEU A 336 -10.60 7.88 2.86
C LEU A 336 -9.64 7.27 3.90
N SER A 337 -9.45 7.93 5.07
CA SER A 337 -8.70 7.31 6.18
C SER A 337 -9.40 6.05 6.69
N VAL A 338 -10.72 6.08 6.86
CA VAL A 338 -11.49 4.87 7.26
C VAL A 338 -11.35 3.76 6.22
N TYR A 339 -11.36 4.09 4.93
CA TYR A 339 -11.14 3.13 3.86
C TYR A 339 -9.75 2.47 3.94
N SER A 340 -8.71 3.25 4.19
CA SER A 340 -7.36 2.73 4.43
C SER A 340 -7.30 1.82 5.68
N MET A 341 -8.00 2.21 6.77
CA MET A 341 -8.11 1.36 7.97
C MET A 341 -8.84 0.03 7.68
N MET A 342 -9.86 0.03 6.81
CA MET A 342 -10.55 -1.21 6.40
C MET A 342 -9.59 -2.15 5.66
N PHE A 343 -8.68 -1.63 4.83
CA PHE A 343 -7.63 -2.43 4.21
C PHE A 343 -6.74 -3.09 5.27
N SER A 344 -6.25 -2.31 6.22
CA SER A 344 -5.41 -2.83 7.30
C SER A 344 -6.14 -3.91 8.13
N LEU A 345 -7.43 -3.70 8.44
CA LEU A 345 -8.26 -4.71 9.13
C LEU A 345 -8.42 -5.99 8.29
N SER A 346 -8.57 -5.88 6.98
CA SER A 346 -8.62 -7.04 6.07
C SER A 346 -7.29 -7.79 6.08
N MET A 347 -6.16 -7.08 6.03
CA MET A 347 -4.82 -7.67 6.06
C MET A 347 -4.55 -8.41 7.37
N ILE A 348 -4.98 -7.86 8.52
CA ILE A 348 -4.82 -8.52 9.83
C ILE A 348 -5.43 -9.92 9.84
N ILE A 349 -6.49 -10.16 9.09
CA ILE A 349 -7.22 -11.44 9.08
C ILE A 349 -6.79 -12.31 7.88
N ILE A 350 -6.84 -11.76 6.69
CA ILE A 350 -6.68 -12.52 5.44
C ILE A 350 -5.24 -12.98 5.24
N PHE A 351 -4.27 -12.14 5.61
CA PHE A 351 -2.86 -12.46 5.39
C PHE A 351 -2.44 -13.70 6.21
N PRO A 352 -2.60 -13.77 7.55
CA PRO A 352 -2.25 -14.97 8.31
C PRO A 352 -3.08 -16.19 7.92
N LEU A 353 -4.37 -16.02 7.60
CA LEU A 353 -5.21 -17.14 7.14
C LEU A 353 -4.70 -17.72 5.82
N THR A 354 -4.22 -16.86 4.89
CA THR A 354 -3.61 -17.31 3.63
C THR A 354 -2.30 -18.05 3.90
N GLY A 355 -1.44 -17.52 4.77
CA GLY A 355 -0.19 -18.19 5.19
C GLY A 355 -0.45 -19.56 5.81
N TRP A 356 -1.41 -19.64 6.75
CA TRP A 356 -1.83 -20.89 7.36
C TRP A 356 -2.37 -21.89 6.34
N LEU A 357 -3.18 -21.43 5.40
CA LEU A 357 -3.75 -22.27 4.34
C LEU A 357 -2.63 -22.85 3.45
N ILE A 358 -1.61 -22.06 3.14
CA ILE A 358 -0.45 -22.51 2.35
C ILE A 358 0.39 -23.52 3.16
N ASP A 359 0.66 -23.26 4.43
CA ASP A 359 1.43 -24.15 5.30
C ASP A 359 0.71 -25.52 5.49
N TYR A 360 -0.64 -25.51 5.55
CA TYR A 360 -1.44 -26.70 5.80
C TYR A 360 -1.75 -27.54 4.53
N LEU A 361 -2.13 -26.87 3.43
CA LEU A 361 -2.58 -27.53 2.19
C LEU A 361 -1.52 -27.53 1.08
N GLY A 362 -0.45 -26.77 1.23
CA GLY A 362 0.50 -26.47 0.18
C GLY A 362 0.02 -25.34 -0.74
N PHE A 363 0.98 -24.70 -1.42
CA PHE A 363 0.76 -23.50 -2.23
C PHE A 363 -0.28 -23.69 -3.32
N VAL A 364 -0.17 -24.79 -4.11
CA VAL A 364 -1.09 -25.10 -5.23
C VAL A 364 -2.53 -25.14 -4.75
N VAL A 365 -2.80 -25.97 -3.73
CA VAL A 365 -4.16 -26.20 -3.24
C VAL A 365 -4.72 -24.94 -2.57
N ALA A 366 -3.91 -24.21 -1.82
CA ALA A 366 -4.31 -22.95 -1.20
C ALA A 366 -4.79 -21.92 -2.23
N PHE A 367 -4.04 -21.72 -3.31
CA PHE A 367 -4.43 -20.78 -4.36
C PHE A 367 -5.55 -21.31 -5.26
N LEU A 368 -5.72 -22.61 -5.40
CA LEU A 368 -6.94 -23.18 -6.01
C LEU A 368 -8.18 -22.82 -5.20
N TYR A 369 -8.15 -22.98 -3.87
CA TYR A 369 -9.26 -22.58 -2.99
C TYR A 369 -9.53 -21.08 -3.05
N LEU A 370 -8.48 -20.24 -2.97
CA LEU A 370 -8.64 -18.79 -3.08
C LEU A 370 -9.19 -18.39 -4.47
N GLY A 371 -8.74 -19.03 -5.54
CA GLY A 371 -9.27 -18.83 -6.88
C GLY A 371 -10.75 -19.19 -6.98
N LEU A 372 -11.14 -20.33 -6.43
CA LEU A 372 -12.55 -20.76 -6.38
C LEU A 372 -13.40 -19.79 -5.58
N VAL A 373 -12.92 -19.34 -4.40
CA VAL A 373 -13.60 -18.32 -3.59
C VAL A 373 -13.80 -17.02 -4.36
N LEU A 374 -12.78 -16.53 -5.08
CA LEU A 374 -12.90 -15.32 -5.89
C LEU A 374 -13.87 -15.50 -7.06
N VAL A 375 -13.85 -16.64 -7.75
CA VAL A 375 -14.81 -16.96 -8.83
C VAL A 375 -16.24 -16.96 -8.29
N LEU A 376 -16.50 -17.65 -7.17
CA LEU A 376 -17.83 -17.68 -6.55
C LEU A 376 -18.24 -16.28 -6.05
N ALA A 377 -17.31 -15.55 -5.42
CA ALA A 377 -17.55 -14.18 -4.98
C ALA A 377 -17.90 -13.26 -6.16
N SER A 378 -17.28 -13.43 -7.34
CA SER A 378 -17.57 -12.61 -8.51
C SER A 378 -19.04 -12.72 -8.96
N PHE A 379 -19.61 -13.93 -8.93
CA PHE A 379 -21.03 -14.14 -9.24
C PHE A 379 -21.93 -13.45 -8.21
N LEU A 380 -21.65 -13.59 -6.92
CA LEU A 380 -22.39 -12.88 -5.87
C LEU A 380 -22.28 -11.37 -6.01
N LEU A 381 -21.06 -10.87 -6.26
CA LEU A 381 -20.80 -9.45 -6.48
C LEU A 381 -21.58 -8.90 -7.68
N PHE A 382 -21.72 -9.66 -8.74
CA PHE A 382 -22.49 -9.23 -9.91
C PHE A 382 -23.95 -8.88 -9.54
N PHE A 383 -24.59 -9.68 -8.70
CA PHE A 383 -25.94 -9.42 -8.24
C PHE A 383 -26.00 -8.30 -7.20
N ILE A 384 -25.14 -8.34 -6.19
CA ILE A 384 -25.11 -7.34 -5.11
C ILE A 384 -24.80 -5.95 -5.67
N LEU A 385 -23.79 -5.80 -6.51
CA LEU A 385 -23.36 -4.52 -7.04
C LEU A 385 -24.33 -3.96 -8.09
N LYS A 386 -25.10 -4.81 -8.78
CA LYS A 386 -26.19 -4.38 -9.65
C LYS A 386 -27.30 -3.68 -8.86
N GLU A 387 -27.70 -4.25 -7.73
CA GLU A 387 -28.70 -3.63 -6.83
C GLU A 387 -28.14 -2.36 -6.16
N MET A 388 -26.88 -2.39 -5.75
CA MET A 388 -26.20 -1.22 -5.17
C MET A 388 -26.07 -0.08 -6.19
N ALA A 389 -25.75 -0.37 -7.45
CA ALA A 389 -25.67 0.63 -8.52
C ALA A 389 -27.00 1.35 -8.69
N ARG A 390 -28.12 0.61 -8.73
CA ARG A 390 -29.46 1.19 -8.79
C ARG A 390 -29.77 2.09 -7.60
N ALA A 391 -29.39 1.65 -6.38
CA ALA A 391 -29.62 2.43 -5.16
C ALA A 391 -28.78 3.72 -5.10
N LEU A 392 -27.57 3.69 -5.68
CA LEU A 392 -26.67 4.84 -5.73
C LEU A 392 -27.08 5.83 -6.84
N GLU A 393 -27.47 5.35 -8.03
CA GLU A 393 -27.96 6.17 -9.14
C GLU A 393 -29.26 6.93 -8.76
N LEU A 394 -30.21 6.28 -8.09
CA LEU A 394 -31.43 6.90 -7.58
C LEU A 394 -31.17 8.05 -6.59
N LYS A 395 -30.06 8.00 -5.84
CA LYS A 395 -29.69 9.08 -4.92
C LYS A 395 -29.04 10.27 -5.62
N GLU A 396 -28.23 10.03 -6.66
CA GLU A 396 -27.60 11.09 -7.45
C GLU A 396 -28.68 11.95 -8.14
N ASP A 397 -29.77 11.33 -8.65
CA ASP A 397 -30.91 12.03 -9.26
C ASP A 397 -31.73 12.86 -8.27
N VAL A 398 -31.75 12.47 -6.98
CA VAL A 398 -32.45 13.20 -5.92
C VAL A 398 -31.66 14.42 -5.42
N ILE A 399 -30.33 14.32 -5.44
CA ILE A 399 -29.45 15.43 -4.99
C ILE A 399 -29.25 16.48 -6.10
N SER A 400 -29.41 16.09 -7.37
CA SER A 400 -29.27 16.99 -8.52
C SER A 400 -30.54 17.79 -8.83
N LYS A 401 -31.66 17.49 -8.18
CA LYS A 401 -32.93 18.23 -8.21
C LYS A 401 -33.12 19.09 -6.97
#